data_38461d87db8c784b0cc84d24781910d4
#
_entry.id   38461d87db8c784b0cc84d24781910d4
#
_cell.length_a   1.000
_cell.length_b   1.000
_cell.length_c   1.000
_cell.angle_alpha   90.00
_cell.angle_beta   90.00
_cell.angle_gamma   90.00
#
_symmetry.space_group_name_H-M   'P 1'
#
loop_
_entity.id
_entity.type
_entity.pdbx_description
1 polymer ?
#
loop_
_entity_poly.entity_id
_entity_poly.type
_entity_poly.pdbx_seq_one_letter_code
_entity_poly.pdbx_strand_id
1 'polypeptide(L)'
;MNNMLLRALTGAVFVMVLVGGILYSPLSFVGLFALITALTVWEFSTNVNRHAGASVNRIINTVAAVYLFMAMAGYCADYVPSRAFIPYLLSIVYLLVSELYLQKSDPLKNWAYAFASQVYVALGFSLLSVLAFQYDALANVTRFEPVYPLSVFLFLWTSDTGAYLCGSMLHRYFPAKLFERISPNKSWVGSIGGGVLCLVVATVLAHFFPQLSLPAWLGLGLTVCVFGTWGDLVESLFKRQLGIKDSGNVLPGHGGMLDRFDSSLLAIPAAVIYLYTLGI
;
A
#
# COMPACT_ATOMS: atom_id res chain seq x y z
N MET A 1 22.56 -16.23 -14.97
CA MET A 1 22.55 -14.80 -14.61
C MET A 1 22.85 -14.70 -13.12
N ASN A 2 23.75 -13.81 -12.70
CA ASN A 2 24.10 -13.68 -11.28
C ASN A 2 22.84 -13.23 -10.50
N ASN A 3 22.50 -13.89 -9.39
CA ASN A 3 21.30 -13.58 -8.58
C ASN A 3 21.19 -12.08 -8.22
N MET A 4 22.32 -11.42 -8.04
CA MET A 4 22.38 -9.99 -7.74
C MET A 4 21.93 -9.13 -8.94
N LEU A 5 22.37 -9.48 -10.15
CA LEU A 5 21.98 -8.78 -11.39
C LEU A 5 20.49 -8.97 -11.69
N LEU A 6 19.97 -10.19 -11.48
CA LEU A 6 18.54 -10.46 -11.64
C LEU A 6 17.70 -9.60 -10.69
N ARG A 7 18.10 -9.52 -9.42
CA ARG A 7 17.42 -8.67 -8.42
C ARG A 7 17.46 -7.19 -8.82
N ALA A 8 18.62 -6.65 -9.18
CA ALA A 8 18.74 -5.25 -9.58
C ALA A 8 17.85 -4.94 -10.81
N LEU A 9 17.86 -5.81 -11.83
CA LEU A 9 17.03 -5.63 -13.02
C LEU A 9 15.54 -5.69 -12.71
N THR A 10 15.09 -6.69 -11.94
CA THR A 10 13.67 -6.83 -11.54
C THR A 10 13.20 -5.63 -10.72
N GLY A 11 14.04 -5.13 -9.79
CA GLY A 11 13.73 -3.94 -9.01
C GLY A 11 13.62 -2.68 -9.87
N ALA A 12 14.57 -2.49 -10.82
CA ALA A 12 14.54 -1.34 -11.73
C ALA A 12 13.28 -1.37 -12.64
N VAL A 13 12.96 -2.54 -13.21
CA VAL A 13 11.74 -2.70 -14.02
C VAL A 13 10.48 -2.44 -13.19
N PHE A 14 10.42 -2.94 -11.96
CA PHE A 14 9.30 -2.68 -11.05
C PHE A 14 9.10 -1.19 -10.80
N VAL A 15 10.17 -0.46 -10.48
CA VAL A 15 10.12 1.00 -10.25
C VAL A 15 9.71 1.73 -11.52
N MET A 16 10.27 1.37 -12.70
CA MET A 16 9.90 1.98 -13.98
C MET A 16 8.42 1.76 -14.32
N VAL A 17 7.90 0.55 -14.11
CA VAL A 17 6.48 0.24 -14.36
C VAL A 17 5.58 1.01 -13.38
N LEU A 18 5.96 1.11 -12.11
CA LEU A 18 5.17 1.83 -11.11
C LEU A 18 5.15 3.33 -11.42
N VAL A 19 6.31 3.95 -11.62
CA VAL A 19 6.42 5.38 -11.93
C VAL A 19 5.75 5.69 -13.27
N GLY A 20 6.01 4.90 -14.31
CA GLY A 20 5.39 5.06 -15.62
C GLY A 20 3.87 4.92 -15.57
N GLY A 21 3.35 3.92 -14.85
CA GLY A 21 1.92 3.72 -14.68
C GLY A 21 1.21 4.85 -13.91
N ILE A 22 1.91 5.46 -12.94
CA ILE A 22 1.38 6.63 -12.22
C ILE A 22 1.40 7.89 -13.09
N LEU A 23 2.48 8.13 -13.83
CA LEU A 23 2.68 9.41 -14.52
C LEU A 23 2.04 9.49 -15.92
N TYR A 24 1.90 8.34 -16.60
CA TYR A 24 1.53 8.35 -18.02
C TYR A 24 0.08 8.83 -18.27
N SER A 25 -0.89 8.29 -17.52
CA SER A 25 -2.31 8.71 -17.67
C SER A 25 -3.16 8.20 -16.50
N PRO A 26 -4.39 8.79 -16.29
CA PRO A 26 -5.36 8.24 -15.35
C PRO A 26 -5.68 6.76 -15.61
N LEU A 27 -5.77 6.38 -16.89
CA LEU A 27 -6.12 5.02 -17.27
C LEU A 27 -4.99 4.03 -16.94
N SER A 28 -3.72 4.40 -17.17
CA SER A 28 -2.58 3.57 -16.79
C SER A 28 -2.47 3.41 -15.28
N PHE A 29 -2.72 4.48 -14.52
CA PHE A 29 -2.79 4.45 -13.06
C PHE A 29 -3.86 3.46 -12.58
N VAL A 30 -5.10 3.59 -13.08
CA VAL A 30 -6.21 2.72 -12.70
C VAL A 30 -5.94 1.27 -13.09
N GLY A 31 -5.46 1.01 -14.31
CA GLY A 31 -5.13 -0.34 -14.78
C GLY A 31 -4.02 -0.99 -13.96
N LEU A 32 -2.95 -0.25 -13.67
CA LEU A 32 -1.83 -0.74 -12.87
C LEU A 32 -2.27 -1.11 -11.44
N PHE A 33 -2.93 -0.20 -10.73
CA PHE A 33 -3.32 -0.45 -9.34
C PHE A 33 -4.49 -1.42 -9.21
N ALA A 34 -5.36 -1.55 -10.21
CA ALA A 34 -6.33 -2.64 -10.27
C ALA A 34 -5.63 -4.02 -10.33
N LEU A 35 -4.60 -4.15 -11.17
CA LEU A 35 -3.77 -5.36 -11.25
C LEU A 35 -3.01 -5.64 -9.95
N ILE A 36 -2.37 -4.61 -9.37
CA ILE A 36 -1.66 -4.74 -8.09
C ILE A 36 -2.63 -5.18 -6.99
N THR A 37 -3.82 -4.58 -6.90
CA THR A 37 -4.86 -4.97 -5.95
C THR A 37 -5.27 -6.44 -6.14
N ALA A 38 -5.51 -6.85 -7.39
CA ALA A 38 -5.85 -8.24 -7.72
C ALA A 38 -4.79 -9.23 -7.23
N LEU A 39 -3.52 -8.98 -7.58
CA LEU A 39 -2.41 -9.85 -7.23
C LEU A 39 -2.20 -9.92 -5.72
N THR A 40 -2.28 -8.78 -5.03
CA THR A 40 -2.05 -8.70 -3.59
C THR A 40 -3.16 -9.39 -2.80
N VAL A 41 -4.45 -9.18 -3.14
CA VAL A 41 -5.57 -9.86 -2.49
C VAL A 41 -5.57 -11.36 -2.79
N TRP A 42 -5.23 -11.75 -4.01
CA TRP A 42 -5.08 -13.16 -4.37
C TRP A 42 -3.98 -13.84 -3.56
N GLU A 43 -2.84 -13.17 -3.40
CA GLU A 43 -1.70 -13.66 -2.63
C GLU A 43 -2.04 -13.74 -1.14
N PHE A 44 -2.64 -12.68 -0.56
CA PHE A 44 -3.13 -12.70 0.82
C PHE A 44 -4.08 -13.86 1.08
N SER A 45 -5.13 -14.02 0.24
CA SER A 45 -6.13 -15.07 0.37
C SER A 45 -5.51 -16.47 0.20
N THR A 46 -4.50 -16.60 -0.66
CA THR A 46 -3.77 -17.87 -0.84
C THR A 46 -2.97 -18.24 0.41
N ASN A 47 -2.31 -17.25 1.02
CA ASN A 47 -1.50 -17.47 2.22
C ASN A 47 -2.35 -17.87 3.43
N VAL A 48 -3.47 -17.18 3.67
CA VAL A 48 -4.34 -17.55 4.80
C VAL A 48 -5.01 -18.91 4.60
N ASN A 49 -5.35 -19.27 3.36
CA ASN A 49 -5.88 -20.58 3.07
C ASN A 49 -4.84 -21.70 3.28
N ARG A 50 -3.57 -21.46 2.92
CA ARG A 50 -2.51 -22.47 3.04
C ARG A 50 -1.97 -22.60 4.45
N HIS A 51 -1.81 -21.49 5.16
CA HIS A 51 -1.03 -21.44 6.39
C HIS A 51 -1.85 -21.14 7.64
N ALA A 52 -3.02 -20.50 7.53
CA ALA A 52 -3.92 -20.27 8.64
C ALA A 52 -5.07 -21.29 8.73
N GLY A 53 -5.19 -22.22 7.78
CA GLY A 53 -6.30 -23.16 7.73
C GLY A 53 -7.66 -22.48 7.44
N ALA A 54 -7.65 -21.35 6.75
CA ALA A 54 -8.85 -20.71 6.25
C ALA A 54 -9.29 -21.33 4.90
N SER A 55 -10.49 -21.02 4.48
CA SER A 55 -11.07 -21.43 3.19
C SER A 55 -11.78 -20.27 2.51
N VAL A 56 -11.11 -19.11 2.45
CA VAL A 56 -11.62 -17.89 1.78
C VAL A 56 -11.78 -18.14 0.29
N ASN A 57 -12.91 -17.73 -0.27
CA ASN A 57 -13.12 -17.78 -1.72
C ASN A 57 -12.25 -16.71 -2.41
N ARG A 58 -11.09 -17.13 -2.91
CA ARG A 58 -10.09 -16.23 -3.51
C ARG A 58 -10.63 -15.46 -4.71
N ILE A 59 -11.44 -16.09 -5.55
CA ILE A 59 -11.97 -15.47 -6.78
C ILE A 59 -12.89 -14.32 -6.40
N ILE A 60 -13.94 -14.61 -5.61
CA ILE A 60 -14.92 -13.60 -5.22
C ILE A 60 -14.25 -12.47 -4.42
N ASN A 61 -13.35 -12.84 -3.51
CA ASN A 61 -12.62 -11.87 -2.69
C ASN A 61 -11.74 -10.93 -3.53
N THR A 62 -11.05 -11.45 -4.55
CA THR A 62 -10.24 -10.67 -5.47
C THR A 62 -11.09 -9.79 -6.39
N VAL A 63 -12.17 -10.34 -6.95
CA VAL A 63 -13.09 -9.57 -7.80
C VAL A 63 -13.73 -8.42 -7.04
N ALA A 64 -14.18 -8.66 -5.79
CA ALA A 64 -14.72 -7.60 -4.93
C ALA A 64 -13.70 -6.49 -4.68
N ALA A 65 -12.44 -6.85 -4.41
CA ALA A 65 -11.36 -5.91 -4.16
C ALA A 65 -11.03 -5.04 -5.38
N VAL A 66 -10.90 -5.65 -6.55
CA VAL A 66 -10.67 -4.93 -7.82
C VAL A 66 -11.84 -4.01 -8.13
N TYR A 67 -13.07 -4.52 -7.92
CA TYR A 67 -14.26 -3.71 -8.13
C TYR A 67 -14.32 -2.50 -7.19
N LEU A 68 -13.99 -2.66 -5.90
CA LEU A 68 -13.90 -1.55 -4.95
C LEU A 68 -12.91 -0.48 -5.44
N PHE A 69 -11.71 -0.91 -5.87
CA PHE A 69 -10.70 -0.01 -6.40
C PHE A 69 -11.21 0.76 -7.63
N MET A 70 -11.80 0.07 -8.60
CA MET A 70 -12.32 0.69 -9.82
C MET A 70 -13.51 1.62 -9.54
N ALA A 71 -14.42 1.24 -8.62
CA ALA A 71 -15.53 2.08 -8.21
C ALA A 71 -15.06 3.34 -7.50
N MET A 72 -14.03 3.23 -6.63
CA MET A 72 -13.42 4.37 -5.96
C MET A 72 -12.73 5.30 -6.98
N ALA A 73 -11.96 4.75 -7.92
CA ALA A 73 -11.29 5.54 -8.95
C ALA A 73 -12.30 6.28 -9.84
N GLY A 74 -13.36 5.60 -10.28
CA GLY A 74 -14.41 6.22 -11.07
C GLY A 74 -15.21 7.28 -10.31
N TYR A 75 -15.46 7.05 -9.00
CA TYR A 75 -16.14 8.01 -8.12
C TYR A 75 -15.27 9.25 -7.86
N CYS A 76 -14.00 9.06 -7.51
CA CYS A 76 -13.07 10.16 -7.29
C CYS A 76 -12.80 10.96 -8.57
N ALA A 77 -12.86 10.32 -9.74
CA ALA A 77 -12.72 10.98 -11.05
C ALA A 77 -14.02 11.65 -11.55
N ASP A 78 -15.10 11.61 -10.78
CA ASP A 78 -16.43 12.14 -11.10
C ASP A 78 -17.08 11.50 -12.36
N TYR A 79 -16.67 10.27 -12.70
CA TYR A 79 -17.26 9.52 -13.81
C TYR A 79 -18.48 8.69 -13.40
N VAL A 80 -18.56 8.25 -12.15
CA VAL A 80 -19.65 7.42 -11.66
C VAL A 80 -20.18 7.93 -10.32
N PRO A 81 -21.51 7.86 -10.09
CA PRO A 81 -22.11 8.25 -8.82
C PRO A 81 -21.85 7.22 -7.72
N SER A 82 -22.12 7.58 -6.46
CA SER A 82 -21.93 6.72 -5.28
C SER A 82 -22.65 5.37 -5.36
N ARG A 83 -23.73 5.25 -6.15
CA ARG A 83 -24.40 3.96 -6.41
C ARG A 83 -23.48 2.90 -7.07
N ALA A 84 -22.36 3.30 -7.65
CA ALA A 84 -21.34 2.37 -8.16
C ALA A 84 -20.74 1.47 -7.08
N PHE A 85 -20.88 1.81 -5.79
CA PHE A 85 -20.44 0.93 -4.70
C PHE A 85 -21.43 -0.21 -4.38
N ILE A 86 -22.65 -0.20 -4.93
CA ILE A 86 -23.67 -1.24 -4.64
C ILE A 86 -23.18 -2.64 -4.98
N PRO A 87 -22.57 -2.95 -6.14
CA PRO A 87 -22.08 -4.28 -6.43
C PRO A 87 -20.98 -4.76 -5.48
N TYR A 88 -20.13 -3.84 -4.98
CA TYR A 88 -19.17 -4.17 -3.93
C TYR A 88 -19.87 -4.57 -2.63
N LEU A 89 -20.87 -3.82 -2.18
CA LEU A 89 -21.65 -4.15 -0.99
C LEU A 89 -22.37 -5.51 -1.15
N LEU A 90 -22.90 -5.79 -2.34
CA LEU A 90 -23.48 -7.10 -2.63
C LEU A 90 -22.44 -8.23 -2.57
N SER A 91 -21.21 -7.98 -2.99
CA SER A 91 -20.11 -8.94 -2.86
C SER A 91 -19.76 -9.22 -1.40
N ILE A 92 -19.79 -8.19 -0.54
CA ILE A 92 -19.61 -8.35 0.92
C ILE A 92 -20.75 -9.18 1.52
N VAL A 93 -22.00 -8.89 1.16
CA VAL A 93 -23.16 -9.69 1.60
C VAL A 93 -23.00 -11.14 1.12
N TYR A 94 -22.58 -11.34 -0.12
CA TYR A 94 -22.32 -12.69 -0.65
C TYR A 94 -21.25 -13.44 0.16
N LEU A 95 -20.14 -12.79 0.51
CA LEU A 95 -19.07 -13.40 1.32
C LEU A 95 -19.59 -13.83 2.70
N LEU A 96 -20.53 -13.08 3.29
CA LEU A 96 -21.18 -13.46 4.54
C LEU A 96 -22.14 -14.64 4.37
N VAL A 97 -23.06 -14.52 3.42
CA VAL A 97 -24.16 -15.49 3.24
C VAL A 97 -23.67 -16.84 2.70
N SER A 98 -22.63 -16.81 1.83
CA SER A 98 -22.09 -18.05 1.23
C SER A 98 -21.57 -19.05 2.27
N GLU A 99 -21.03 -18.60 3.40
CA GLU A 99 -20.55 -19.50 4.45
C GLU A 99 -21.67 -20.26 5.16
N LEU A 100 -22.93 -19.77 5.12
CA LEU A 100 -24.09 -20.47 5.66
C LEU A 100 -24.39 -21.76 4.85
N TYR A 101 -24.12 -21.75 3.55
CA TYR A 101 -24.47 -22.85 2.64
C TYR A 101 -23.29 -23.76 2.34
N LEU A 102 -22.04 -23.28 2.46
CA LEU A 102 -20.84 -24.03 2.08
C LEU A 102 -20.36 -25.02 3.14
N GLN A 103 -20.95 -25.02 4.35
CA GLN A 103 -20.63 -25.95 5.46
C GLN A 103 -19.14 -26.13 5.72
N LYS A 104 -18.36 -25.05 5.64
CA LYS A 104 -16.93 -25.07 5.90
C LYS A 104 -16.64 -25.19 7.40
N SER A 105 -15.44 -25.66 7.75
CA SER A 105 -15.05 -25.96 9.13
C SER A 105 -15.01 -24.74 10.07
N ASP A 106 -14.65 -23.55 9.54
CA ASP A 106 -14.46 -22.35 10.35
C ASP A 106 -14.94 -21.09 9.60
N PRO A 107 -16.28 -20.84 9.56
CA PRO A 107 -16.84 -19.67 8.89
C PRO A 107 -16.35 -18.33 9.46
N LEU A 108 -16.17 -18.24 10.79
CA LEU A 108 -15.70 -17.00 11.45
C LEU A 108 -14.30 -16.63 11.00
N LYS A 109 -13.42 -17.61 10.89
CA LYS A 109 -12.05 -17.40 10.38
C LYS A 109 -12.06 -16.97 8.92
N ASN A 110 -12.93 -17.57 8.09
CA ASN A 110 -13.08 -17.21 6.69
C ASN A 110 -13.55 -15.76 6.55
N TRP A 111 -14.57 -15.35 7.31
CA TRP A 111 -15.03 -13.96 7.34
C TRP A 111 -13.92 -13.01 7.80
N ALA A 112 -13.24 -13.33 8.90
CA ALA A 112 -12.17 -12.49 9.45
C ALA A 112 -11.08 -12.21 8.40
N TYR A 113 -10.60 -13.24 7.71
CA TYR A 113 -9.57 -13.07 6.69
C TYR A 113 -10.08 -12.44 5.39
N ALA A 114 -11.32 -12.75 4.98
CA ALA A 114 -11.93 -12.08 3.83
C ALA A 114 -12.03 -10.58 4.08
N PHE A 115 -12.61 -10.17 5.22
CA PHE A 115 -12.72 -8.75 5.58
C PHE A 115 -11.37 -8.10 5.84
N ALA A 116 -10.44 -8.78 6.49
CA ALA A 116 -9.08 -8.27 6.66
C ALA A 116 -8.44 -7.92 5.31
N SER A 117 -8.59 -8.77 4.29
CA SER A 117 -8.05 -8.46 2.95
C SER A 117 -8.78 -7.30 2.27
N GLN A 118 -10.10 -7.17 2.46
CA GLN A 118 -10.86 -6.04 1.91
C GLN A 118 -10.50 -4.71 2.57
N VAL A 119 -10.35 -4.70 3.90
CA VAL A 119 -10.03 -3.46 4.63
C VAL A 119 -8.53 -3.13 4.53
N TYR A 120 -7.65 -4.11 4.71
CA TYR A 120 -6.21 -3.88 4.74
C TYR A 120 -5.63 -3.64 3.34
N VAL A 121 -6.01 -4.47 2.35
CA VAL A 121 -5.43 -4.40 1.01
C VAL A 121 -6.30 -3.60 0.05
N ALA A 122 -7.57 -4.00 -0.14
CA ALA A 122 -8.41 -3.40 -1.17
C ALA A 122 -8.73 -1.94 -0.87
N LEU A 123 -9.17 -1.62 0.35
CA LEU A 123 -9.43 -0.24 0.75
C LEU A 123 -8.12 0.57 0.78
N GLY A 124 -7.02 -0.02 1.29
CA GLY A 124 -5.70 0.61 1.30
C GLY A 124 -5.30 1.14 -0.08
N PHE A 125 -5.35 0.29 -1.12
CA PHE A 125 -5.06 0.73 -2.48
C PHE A 125 -6.14 1.63 -3.07
N SER A 126 -7.43 1.42 -2.76
CA SER A 126 -8.52 2.25 -3.28
C SER A 126 -8.38 3.71 -2.87
N LEU A 127 -7.80 3.98 -1.70
CA LEU A 127 -7.53 5.32 -1.20
C LEU A 127 -6.45 6.07 -2.02
N LEU A 128 -5.64 5.37 -2.83
CA LEU A 128 -4.77 6.06 -3.81
C LEU A 128 -5.57 6.89 -4.81
N SER A 129 -6.79 6.47 -5.13
CA SER A 129 -7.66 7.23 -6.04
C SER A 129 -8.07 8.57 -5.43
N VAL A 130 -8.23 8.65 -4.12
CA VAL A 130 -8.50 9.90 -3.41
C VAL A 130 -7.32 10.87 -3.52
N LEU A 131 -6.09 10.34 -3.50
CA LEU A 131 -4.88 11.16 -3.71
C LEU A 131 -4.70 11.57 -5.18
N ALA A 132 -5.07 10.68 -6.11
CA ALA A 132 -4.83 10.87 -7.54
C ALA A 132 -5.83 11.81 -8.22
N PHE A 133 -7.06 11.88 -7.74
CA PHE A 133 -8.11 12.70 -8.35
C PHE A 133 -8.50 13.82 -7.39
N GLN A 134 -8.14 15.06 -7.74
CA GLN A 134 -8.35 16.24 -6.92
C GLN A 134 -9.36 17.18 -7.57
N TYR A 135 -10.31 17.67 -6.76
CA TYR A 135 -11.30 18.63 -7.23
C TYR A 135 -10.72 20.04 -7.26
N ASP A 136 -10.64 20.64 -8.44
CA ASP A 136 -10.27 22.04 -8.64
C ASP A 136 -11.52 22.92 -8.52
N ALA A 137 -11.71 23.56 -7.38
CA ALA A 137 -12.87 24.41 -7.10
C ALA A 137 -12.93 25.66 -8.00
N LEU A 138 -11.79 26.15 -8.51
CA LEU A 138 -11.75 27.31 -9.41
C LEU A 138 -12.22 26.94 -10.82
N ALA A 139 -11.79 25.78 -11.30
CA ALA A 139 -12.17 25.29 -12.62
C ALA A 139 -13.49 24.49 -12.61
N ASN A 140 -14.01 24.12 -11.43
CA ASN A 140 -15.16 23.24 -11.22
C ASN A 140 -15.04 21.90 -11.96
N VAL A 141 -13.84 21.30 -11.90
CA VAL A 141 -13.54 20.01 -12.54
C VAL A 141 -12.62 19.17 -11.64
N THR A 142 -12.74 17.86 -11.75
CA THR A 142 -11.80 16.94 -11.13
C THR A 142 -10.61 16.72 -12.05
N ARG A 143 -9.39 16.86 -11.51
CA ARG A 143 -8.13 16.67 -12.24
C ARG A 143 -7.38 15.47 -11.70
N PHE A 144 -6.66 14.82 -12.60
CA PHE A 144 -5.71 13.78 -12.24
C PHE A 144 -4.38 14.41 -11.84
N GLU A 145 -4.02 14.26 -10.56
CA GLU A 145 -2.80 14.81 -9.96
C GLU A 145 -1.86 13.68 -9.52
N PRO A 146 -1.01 13.16 -10.43
CA PRO A 146 -0.16 12.00 -10.14
C PRO A 146 0.93 12.28 -9.08
N VAL A 147 1.19 13.54 -8.76
CA VAL A 147 2.22 13.96 -7.82
C VAL A 147 1.95 13.42 -6.41
N TYR A 148 0.69 13.42 -5.96
CA TYR A 148 0.33 12.94 -4.63
C TYR A 148 0.56 11.43 -4.46
N PRO A 149 -0.01 10.53 -5.29
CA PRO A 149 0.29 9.12 -5.17
C PRO A 149 1.78 8.80 -5.39
N LEU A 150 2.47 9.49 -6.33
CA LEU A 150 3.89 9.31 -6.53
C LEU A 150 4.72 9.72 -5.31
N SER A 151 4.36 10.83 -4.65
CA SER A 151 5.07 11.32 -3.47
C SER A 151 5.04 10.30 -2.32
N VAL A 152 3.93 9.58 -2.14
CA VAL A 152 3.85 8.51 -1.13
C VAL A 152 4.93 7.45 -1.38
N PHE A 153 5.06 6.96 -2.62
CA PHE A 153 6.09 5.97 -2.95
C PHE A 153 7.51 6.54 -2.86
N LEU A 154 7.71 7.80 -3.27
CA LEU A 154 9.01 8.48 -3.10
C LEU A 154 9.41 8.57 -1.62
N PHE A 155 8.49 8.94 -0.75
CA PHE A 155 8.77 8.99 0.69
C PHE A 155 9.03 7.61 1.29
N LEU A 156 8.29 6.56 0.87
CA LEU A 156 8.55 5.19 1.31
C LEU A 156 9.95 4.73 0.90
N TRP A 157 10.34 4.87 -0.37
CA TRP A 157 11.67 4.49 -0.85
C TRP A 157 12.78 5.30 -0.18
N THR A 158 12.53 6.58 0.05
CA THR A 158 13.47 7.48 0.78
C THR A 158 13.63 7.05 2.22
N SER A 159 12.51 6.75 2.89
CA SER A 159 12.51 6.25 4.28
C SER A 159 13.31 4.96 4.41
N ASP A 160 13.08 3.99 3.52
CA ASP A 160 13.79 2.71 3.52
C ASP A 160 15.28 2.90 3.26
N THR A 161 15.64 3.74 2.29
CA THR A 161 17.03 4.07 1.99
C THR A 161 17.73 4.73 3.17
N GLY A 162 17.08 5.72 3.78
CA GLY A 162 17.60 6.43 4.95
C GLY A 162 17.74 5.51 6.17
N ALA A 163 16.73 4.65 6.38
CA ALA A 163 16.77 3.67 7.45
C ALA A 163 17.91 2.66 7.27
N TYR A 164 18.13 2.21 6.05
CA TYR A 164 19.24 1.31 5.74
C TYR A 164 20.61 2.00 5.94
N LEU A 165 20.82 3.20 5.41
CA LEU A 165 22.07 3.94 5.52
C LEU A 165 22.40 4.27 6.97
N CYS A 166 21.50 4.94 7.68
CA CYS A 166 21.73 5.32 9.08
C CYS A 166 21.80 4.09 9.99
N GLY A 167 20.92 3.10 9.77
CA GLY A 167 20.94 1.86 10.53
C GLY A 167 22.23 1.07 10.37
N SER A 168 22.78 0.96 9.15
CA SER A 168 24.04 0.25 8.90
C SER A 168 25.27 0.96 9.46
N MET A 169 25.29 2.29 9.38
CA MET A 169 26.45 3.10 9.79
C MET A 169 26.48 3.38 11.30
N LEU A 170 25.33 3.61 11.92
CA LEU A 170 25.22 4.15 13.27
C LEU A 170 24.73 3.12 14.32
N HIS A 171 24.32 1.89 13.94
CA HIS A 171 23.80 0.91 14.90
C HIS A 171 24.79 0.52 15.99
N ARG A 172 26.10 0.64 15.75
CA ARG A 172 27.15 0.41 16.75
C ARG A 172 27.10 1.40 17.91
N TYR A 173 26.72 2.63 17.61
CA TYR A 173 26.63 3.71 18.60
C TYR A 173 25.25 3.77 19.26
N PHE A 174 24.20 3.39 18.51
CA PHE A 174 22.80 3.43 18.94
C PHE A 174 22.12 2.08 18.65
N PRO A 175 22.35 1.06 19.50
CA PRO A 175 21.91 -0.31 19.25
C PRO A 175 20.41 -0.55 19.49
N ALA A 176 19.65 0.48 19.96
CA ALA A 176 18.24 0.34 20.31
C ALA A 176 17.41 -0.16 19.13
N LYS A 177 16.75 -1.30 19.31
CA LYS A 177 15.87 -1.93 18.32
C LYS A 177 14.49 -1.30 18.36
N LEU A 178 13.83 -1.22 17.19
CA LEU A 178 12.47 -0.68 17.07
C LEU A 178 11.43 -1.70 17.56
N PHE A 179 11.49 -2.93 17.01
CA PHE A 179 10.61 -4.05 17.36
C PHE A 179 11.36 -5.39 17.24
N GLU A 180 12.10 -5.76 18.26
CA GLU A 180 12.99 -6.95 18.23
C GLU A 180 12.24 -8.25 17.96
N ARG A 181 11.04 -8.43 18.55
CA ARG A 181 10.23 -9.63 18.40
C ARG A 181 9.77 -9.90 16.97
N ILE A 182 9.51 -8.86 16.18
CA ILE A 182 8.89 -8.96 14.86
C ILE A 182 9.94 -8.78 13.77
N SER A 183 10.76 -7.74 13.89
CA SER A 183 11.79 -7.35 12.91
C SER A 183 13.07 -6.92 13.63
N PRO A 184 13.97 -7.89 13.97
CA PRO A 184 15.19 -7.62 14.76
C PRO A 184 16.19 -6.72 14.05
N ASN A 185 16.07 -6.51 12.75
CA ASN A 185 16.96 -5.67 11.98
C ASN A 185 16.58 -4.18 12.00
N LYS A 186 15.34 -3.84 12.36
CA LYS A 186 14.89 -2.44 12.45
C LYS A 186 15.38 -1.78 13.75
N SER A 187 15.96 -0.57 13.61
CA SER A 187 16.50 0.22 14.72
C SER A 187 15.90 1.61 14.77
N TRP A 188 15.84 2.22 15.95
CA TRP A 188 15.39 3.60 16.11
C TRP A 188 16.23 4.59 15.31
N VAL A 189 17.56 4.42 15.32
CA VAL A 189 18.45 5.28 14.55
C VAL A 189 18.21 5.21 13.05
N GLY A 190 17.87 4.02 12.56
CA GLY A 190 17.46 3.85 11.16
C GLY A 190 16.17 4.60 10.85
N SER A 191 15.11 4.41 11.66
CA SER A 191 13.82 5.08 11.45
C SER A 191 13.93 6.61 11.52
N ILE A 192 14.73 7.16 12.45
CA ILE A 192 14.99 8.59 12.52
C ILE A 192 15.74 9.07 11.27
N GLY A 193 16.75 8.31 10.80
CA GLY A 193 17.49 8.63 9.57
C GLY A 193 16.59 8.64 8.34
N GLY A 194 15.65 7.69 8.25
CA GLY A 194 14.61 7.67 7.23
C GLY A 194 13.74 8.93 7.26
N GLY A 195 13.29 9.32 8.46
CA GLY A 195 12.51 10.56 8.66
C GLY A 195 13.27 11.82 8.23
N VAL A 196 14.56 11.94 8.59
CA VAL A 196 15.38 13.08 8.17
C VAL A 196 15.51 13.16 6.65
N LEU A 197 15.74 12.04 5.96
CA LEU A 197 15.78 12.03 4.49
C LEU A 197 14.41 12.34 3.87
N CYS A 198 13.31 11.91 4.48
CA CYS A 198 11.97 12.29 4.02
C CYS A 198 11.74 13.81 4.12
N LEU A 199 12.24 14.48 5.18
CA LEU A 199 12.16 15.93 5.28
C LEU A 199 12.97 16.65 4.18
N VAL A 200 14.14 16.13 3.82
CA VAL A 200 14.93 16.66 2.69
C VAL A 200 14.14 16.52 1.38
N VAL A 201 13.60 15.34 1.09
CA VAL A 201 12.80 15.11 -0.13
C VAL A 201 11.52 15.97 -0.12
N ALA A 202 10.87 16.13 1.03
CA ALA A 202 9.71 17.01 1.17
C ALA A 202 10.05 18.47 0.83
N THR A 203 11.22 18.96 1.24
CA THR A 203 11.70 20.31 0.89
C THR A 203 11.93 20.45 -0.61
N VAL A 204 12.48 19.43 -1.26
CA VAL A 204 12.66 19.40 -2.71
C VAL A 204 11.30 19.40 -3.41
N LEU A 205 10.36 18.54 -2.98
CA LEU A 205 9.02 18.50 -3.56
C LEU A 205 8.29 19.85 -3.40
N ALA A 206 8.39 20.50 -2.26
CA ALA A 206 7.79 21.82 -2.03
C ALA A 206 8.34 22.91 -2.98
N HIS A 207 9.59 22.78 -3.42
CA HIS A 207 10.19 23.71 -4.38
C HIS A 207 9.63 23.51 -5.79
N PHE A 208 9.45 22.25 -6.21
CA PHE A 208 9.00 21.92 -7.57
C PHE A 208 7.48 21.84 -7.72
N PHE A 209 6.76 21.55 -6.64
CA PHE A 209 5.32 21.30 -6.62
C PHE A 209 4.62 22.21 -5.60
N PRO A 210 4.25 23.45 -6.00
CA PRO A 210 3.67 24.46 -5.10
C PRO A 210 2.21 24.18 -4.70
N GLN A 211 1.63 23.05 -5.10
CA GLN A 211 0.28 22.64 -4.71
C GLN A 211 0.10 22.49 -3.21
N LEU A 212 1.18 22.09 -2.50
CA LEU A 212 1.22 22.08 -1.04
C LEU A 212 2.25 23.08 -0.52
N SER A 213 1.94 23.69 0.62
CA SER A 213 2.92 24.52 1.35
C SER A 213 4.08 23.65 1.89
N LEU A 214 5.23 24.27 2.15
CA LEU A 214 6.38 23.55 2.73
C LEU A 214 6.01 22.78 4.02
N PRO A 215 5.30 23.37 5.02
CA PRO A 215 4.88 22.60 6.19
C PRO A 215 4.00 21.39 5.87
N ALA A 216 3.11 21.51 4.86
CA ALA A 216 2.25 20.41 4.44
C ALA A 216 3.05 19.27 3.80
N TRP A 217 4.04 19.58 2.95
CA TRP A 217 4.97 18.58 2.41
C TRP A 217 5.81 17.90 3.49
N LEU A 218 6.33 18.65 4.45
CA LEU A 218 7.11 18.10 5.57
C LEU A 218 6.27 17.16 6.43
N GLY A 219 5.04 17.55 6.77
CA GLY A 219 4.11 16.71 7.51
C GLY A 219 3.69 15.45 6.75
N LEU A 220 3.46 15.56 5.42
CA LEU A 220 3.16 14.40 4.57
C LEU A 220 4.34 13.40 4.57
N GLY A 221 5.57 13.90 4.39
CA GLY A 221 6.77 13.07 4.41
C GLY A 221 6.96 12.33 5.73
N LEU A 222 6.75 13.01 6.87
CA LEU A 222 6.81 12.37 8.19
C LEU A 222 5.68 11.36 8.40
N THR A 223 4.46 11.70 8.00
CA THR A 223 3.30 10.80 8.08
C THR A 223 3.57 9.50 7.31
N VAL A 224 4.00 9.61 6.07
CA VAL A 224 4.33 8.44 5.23
C VAL A 224 5.49 7.63 5.82
N CYS A 225 6.53 8.28 6.34
CA CYS A 225 7.66 7.60 6.98
C CYS A 225 7.23 6.77 8.21
N VAL A 226 6.44 7.37 9.11
CA VAL A 226 5.97 6.70 10.33
C VAL A 226 5.04 5.55 10.00
N PHE A 227 4.00 5.81 9.22
CA PHE A 227 2.99 4.79 8.89
C PHE A 227 3.52 3.75 7.91
N GLY A 228 4.48 4.09 7.05
CA GLY A 228 5.20 3.11 6.23
C GLY A 228 6.02 2.15 7.08
N THR A 229 6.74 2.65 8.10
CA THR A 229 7.46 1.81 9.05
C THR A 229 6.51 0.86 9.80
N TRP A 230 5.33 1.35 10.21
CA TRP A 230 4.32 0.50 10.87
C TRP A 230 3.68 -0.48 9.89
N GLY A 231 3.49 -0.12 8.63
CA GLY A 231 2.96 -1.00 7.59
C GLY A 231 3.80 -2.26 7.41
N ASP A 232 5.12 -2.10 7.22
CA ASP A 232 6.06 -3.22 7.14
C ASP A 232 6.05 -4.06 8.45
N LEU A 233 5.96 -3.44 9.63
CA LEU A 233 5.87 -4.18 10.89
C LEU A 233 4.57 -5.00 10.99
N VAL A 234 3.44 -4.45 10.55
CA VAL A 234 2.14 -5.15 10.53
C VAL A 234 2.20 -6.34 9.57
N GLU A 235 2.73 -6.14 8.37
CA GLU A 235 2.90 -7.22 7.40
C GLU A 235 3.89 -8.29 7.90
N SER A 236 5.01 -7.87 8.50
CA SER A 236 5.96 -8.76 9.13
C SER A 236 5.31 -9.59 10.24
N LEU A 237 4.46 -8.99 11.08
CA LEU A 237 3.70 -9.71 12.10
C LEU A 237 2.77 -10.76 11.48
N PHE A 238 2.02 -10.38 10.44
CA PHE A 238 1.15 -11.28 9.68
C PHE A 238 1.94 -12.49 9.15
N LYS A 239 3.09 -12.27 8.50
CA LYS A 239 3.94 -13.36 8.01
C LYS A 239 4.44 -14.28 9.13
N ARG A 240 4.86 -13.73 10.28
CA ARG A 240 5.31 -14.55 11.43
C ARG A 240 4.19 -15.39 11.99
N GLN A 241 2.96 -14.88 12.07
CA GLN A 241 1.80 -15.64 12.52
C GLN A 241 1.43 -16.78 11.56
N LEU A 242 1.70 -16.64 10.28
CA LEU A 242 1.52 -17.68 9.27
C LEU A 242 2.72 -18.66 9.18
N GLY A 243 3.80 -18.44 9.92
CA GLY A 243 5.02 -19.25 9.84
C GLY A 243 5.78 -19.09 8.51
N ILE A 244 5.58 -18.00 7.79
CA ILE A 244 6.24 -17.71 6.51
C ILE A 244 7.19 -16.52 6.64
N LYS A 245 8.09 -16.39 5.68
CA LYS A 245 9.00 -15.24 5.58
C LYS A 245 8.63 -14.31 4.43
N ASP A 246 8.30 -14.86 3.28
CA ASP A 246 7.92 -14.14 2.08
C ASP A 246 6.47 -14.50 1.74
N SER A 247 5.68 -13.52 1.28
CA SER A 247 4.26 -13.72 1.01
C SER A 247 4.00 -14.45 -0.31
N GLY A 248 4.98 -14.47 -1.21
CA GLY A 248 4.86 -15.11 -2.53
C GLY A 248 6.14 -15.05 -3.35
N ASN A 249 6.05 -15.41 -4.62
CA ASN A 249 7.17 -15.43 -5.57
C ASN A 249 6.80 -14.79 -6.91
N VAL A 250 5.87 -13.82 -6.90
CA VAL A 250 5.41 -13.15 -8.13
C VAL A 250 6.54 -12.37 -8.79
N LEU A 251 7.41 -11.79 -8.00
CA LEU A 251 8.58 -11.05 -8.50
C LEU A 251 9.86 -11.87 -8.27
N PRO A 252 10.52 -12.37 -9.33
CA PRO A 252 11.74 -13.18 -9.19
C PRO A 252 12.81 -12.48 -8.37
N GLY A 253 13.20 -13.11 -7.24
CA GLY A 253 14.21 -12.59 -6.31
C GLY A 253 13.75 -11.45 -5.39
N HIS A 254 12.47 -11.02 -5.47
CA HIS A 254 11.90 -9.94 -4.67
C HIS A 254 10.68 -10.34 -3.82
N GLY A 255 10.27 -11.60 -3.81
CA GLY A 255 9.14 -12.07 -3.02
C GLY A 255 7.78 -11.87 -3.69
N GLY A 256 6.76 -11.75 -2.89
CA GLY A 256 5.39 -11.55 -3.34
C GLY A 256 5.01 -10.09 -3.60
N MET A 257 3.79 -9.91 -4.09
CA MET A 257 3.22 -8.58 -4.30
C MET A 257 2.94 -7.89 -2.96
N LEU A 258 2.44 -8.63 -1.97
CA LEU A 258 2.21 -8.10 -0.61
C LEU A 258 3.51 -7.59 0.01
N ASP A 259 4.64 -8.32 -0.15
CA ASP A 259 5.97 -7.92 0.33
C ASP A 259 6.49 -6.60 -0.29
N ARG A 260 5.96 -6.19 -1.44
CA ARG A 260 6.37 -4.95 -2.14
C ARG A 260 5.56 -3.73 -1.77
N PHE A 261 4.37 -3.93 -1.24
CA PHE A 261 3.44 -2.86 -0.89
C PHE A 261 3.08 -2.83 0.60
N ASP A 262 3.76 -3.64 1.43
CA ASP A 262 3.56 -3.75 2.87
C ASP A 262 3.50 -2.39 3.59
N SER A 263 4.52 -1.56 3.36
CA SER A 263 4.61 -0.20 3.91
C SER A 263 3.50 0.72 3.38
N SER A 264 3.14 0.57 2.10
CA SER A 264 2.18 1.44 1.44
C SER A 264 0.74 1.25 1.94
N LEU A 265 0.38 0.02 2.36
CA LEU A 265 -0.98 -0.30 2.81
C LEU A 265 -1.43 0.48 4.05
N LEU A 266 -0.52 0.94 4.89
CA LEU A 266 -0.83 1.86 6.00
C LEU A 266 -0.44 3.30 5.69
N ALA A 267 0.59 3.53 4.89
CA ALA A 267 1.03 4.88 4.54
C ALA A 267 -0.01 5.62 3.67
N ILE A 268 -0.66 4.93 2.72
CA ILE A 268 -1.68 5.54 1.86
C ILE A 268 -2.88 6.06 2.66
N PRO A 269 -3.56 5.24 3.50
CA PRO A 269 -4.64 5.75 4.35
C PRO A 269 -4.21 6.91 5.25
N ALA A 270 -3.01 6.83 5.82
CA ALA A 270 -2.49 7.89 6.68
C ALA A 270 -2.22 9.19 5.90
N ALA A 271 -1.69 9.10 4.68
CA ALA A 271 -1.50 10.25 3.80
C ALA A 271 -2.83 10.91 3.44
N VAL A 272 -3.87 10.10 3.12
CA VAL A 272 -5.22 10.61 2.86
C VAL A 272 -5.76 11.34 4.09
N ILE A 273 -5.73 10.71 5.26
CA ILE A 273 -6.20 11.33 6.51
C ILE A 273 -5.47 12.65 6.77
N TYR A 274 -4.14 12.65 6.61
CA TYR A 274 -3.33 13.85 6.81
C TYR A 274 -3.74 15.00 5.88
N LEU A 275 -3.86 14.74 4.57
CA LEU A 275 -4.25 15.76 3.60
C LEU A 275 -5.67 16.27 3.86
N TYR A 276 -6.62 15.38 4.19
CA TYR A 276 -7.97 15.78 4.57
C TYR A 276 -8.00 16.69 5.83
N THR A 277 -7.11 16.48 6.80
CA THR A 277 -7.03 17.38 7.97
C THR A 277 -6.53 18.77 7.61
N LEU A 278 -5.86 18.93 6.46
CA LEU A 278 -5.43 20.22 5.92
C LEU A 278 -6.48 20.87 5.00
N GLY A 279 -7.60 20.19 4.74
CA GLY A 279 -8.65 20.65 3.84
C GLY A 279 -8.29 20.49 2.35
N ILE A 280 -7.44 19.53 2.06
CA ILE A 280 -6.95 19.21 0.72
C ILE A 280 -7.50 17.87 0.28
#